data_9543eb87efadefa62e57d2d135a4db6c
#
_entry.id   9543eb87efadefa62e57d2d135a4db6c
#
_cell.length_a   1.000
_cell.length_b   1.000
_cell.length_c   1.000
_cell.angle_alpha   90.00
_cell.angle_beta   90.00
_cell.angle_gamma   90.00
#
_symmetry.space_group_name_H-M   'P 1'
#
loop_
_entity.id
_entity.type
_entity.pdbx_description
1 polymer ?
#
loop_
_entity_poly.entity_id
_entity_poly.type
_entity_poly.pdbx_seq_one_letter_code
_entity_poly.pdbx_strand_id
1 'polypeptide(L)'
;MAEAPAGPRTHRGTRALQRLLEHAPSAGGLALWVHHVDVDDPAAPLLATDGHSAFYGPGFDALPLPEQTGRVAHTVLHIALRHAPRLQALQRLRGDVDRELFNLCADAIINSAIAHHAWLALPAGALRLHQLLAVALLRPQDEEAALLEWDVERLYRELDDRRAPQLPSPRQDGRRAAAARALGRAHAHDLQPAAAADPPEQEAEALRDWSERLQRAQAGDGEFALMRTLLADLPRSRT
;
A
#
# COMPACT_ATOMS: atom_id res chain seq x y z
N MET A 1 39.75 -18.00 11.08
CA MET A 1 39.51 -17.07 9.91
C MET A 1 38.19 -16.41 10.16
N ALA A 2 38.19 -15.13 10.49
CA ALA A 2 36.95 -14.34 10.64
C ALA A 2 36.39 -14.08 9.25
N GLU A 3 35.16 -14.50 9.03
CA GLU A 3 34.39 -14.22 7.81
C GLU A 3 34.22 -12.69 7.69
N ALA A 4 34.63 -12.12 6.55
CA ALA A 4 34.47 -10.71 6.30
C ALA A 4 32.97 -10.37 6.37
N PRO A 5 32.58 -9.23 6.95
CA PRO A 5 31.17 -8.83 7.01
C PRO A 5 30.61 -8.80 5.57
N ALA A 6 29.53 -9.53 5.35
CA ALA A 6 28.82 -9.51 4.07
C ALA A 6 28.53 -8.04 3.72
N GLY A 7 28.98 -7.60 2.55
CA GLY A 7 28.68 -6.26 2.05
C GLY A 7 27.17 -6.03 2.00
N PRO A 8 26.70 -4.79 1.85
CA PRO A 8 25.27 -4.50 1.81
C PRO A 8 24.60 -5.38 0.77
N ARG A 9 23.63 -6.19 1.22
CA ARG A 9 22.88 -7.08 0.32
C ARG A 9 22.15 -6.23 -0.69
N THR A 10 22.55 -6.28 -1.95
CA THR A 10 21.87 -5.61 -3.04
C THR A 10 20.69 -6.49 -3.49
N HIS A 11 19.52 -5.88 -3.63
CA HIS A 11 18.32 -6.49 -4.20
C HIS A 11 17.82 -5.62 -5.36
N ARG A 12 16.90 -6.12 -6.18
CA ARG A 12 16.37 -5.42 -7.37
C ARG A 12 15.82 -4.02 -7.05
N GLY A 13 15.26 -3.82 -5.86
CA GLY A 13 14.74 -2.52 -5.40
C GLY A 13 15.78 -1.50 -4.91
N THR A 14 17.07 -1.86 -4.80
CA THR A 14 18.10 -1.03 -4.15
C THR A 14 18.20 0.38 -4.71
N ARG A 15 18.19 0.54 -6.06
CA ARG A 15 18.27 1.87 -6.70
C ARG A 15 17.02 2.72 -6.46
N ALA A 16 15.84 2.10 -6.47
CA ALA A 16 14.59 2.77 -6.16
C ALA A 16 14.56 3.23 -4.69
N LEU A 17 15.07 2.41 -3.78
CA LEU A 17 15.19 2.72 -2.36
C LEU A 17 16.11 3.91 -2.11
N GLN A 18 17.28 3.93 -2.76
CA GLN A 18 18.22 5.06 -2.69
C GLN A 18 17.54 6.37 -3.14
N ARG A 19 16.79 6.32 -4.24
CA ARG A 19 16.06 7.48 -4.74
C ARG A 19 14.95 7.95 -3.79
N LEU A 20 14.25 7.02 -3.12
CA LEU A 20 13.29 7.36 -2.07
C LEU A 20 13.97 8.09 -0.90
N LEU A 21 15.10 7.58 -0.43
CA LEU A 21 15.86 8.21 0.67
C LEU A 21 16.33 9.61 0.33
N GLU A 22 16.72 9.84 -0.94
CA GLU A 22 17.22 11.14 -1.40
C GLU A 22 16.11 12.19 -1.54
N HIS A 23 14.92 11.79 -1.94
CA HIS A 23 13.87 12.74 -2.37
C HIS A 23 12.61 12.73 -1.51
N ALA A 24 12.36 11.65 -0.75
CA ALA A 24 11.25 11.52 0.19
C ALA A 24 11.73 10.80 1.47
N PRO A 25 12.48 11.51 2.35
CA PRO A 25 13.15 10.89 3.49
C PRO A 25 12.20 10.16 4.43
N SER A 26 10.95 10.60 4.59
CA SER A 26 9.95 9.91 5.43
C SER A 26 9.58 8.54 4.84
N ALA A 27 9.25 8.47 3.55
CA ALA A 27 8.95 7.22 2.87
C ALA A 27 10.19 6.33 2.74
N GLY A 28 11.35 6.91 2.43
CA GLY A 28 12.64 6.22 2.35
C GLY A 28 13.05 5.63 3.70
N GLY A 29 12.85 6.37 4.79
CA GLY A 29 13.11 5.89 6.15
C GLY A 29 12.24 4.68 6.50
N LEU A 30 10.96 4.69 6.14
CA LEU A 30 10.05 3.53 6.30
C LEU A 30 10.54 2.33 5.48
N ALA A 31 11.01 2.57 4.25
CA ALA A 31 11.47 1.52 3.37
C ALA A 31 12.70 0.77 3.89
N LEU A 32 13.55 1.39 4.70
CA LEU A 32 14.71 0.72 5.34
C LEU A 32 14.31 -0.35 6.36
N TRP A 33 13.09 -0.31 6.87
CA TRP A 33 12.57 -1.27 7.84
C TRP A 33 11.76 -2.40 7.19
N VAL A 34 11.55 -2.33 5.89
CA VAL A 34 10.88 -3.39 5.13
C VAL A 34 11.89 -4.47 4.75
N HIS A 35 11.49 -5.74 4.84
CA HIS A 35 12.29 -6.84 4.35
C HIS A 35 12.16 -6.93 2.83
N HIS A 36 13.27 -6.83 2.11
CA HIS A 36 13.33 -6.86 0.65
C HIS A 36 13.85 -8.20 0.15
N VAL A 37 13.08 -8.88 -0.70
CA VAL A 37 13.36 -10.23 -1.19
C VAL A 37 13.27 -10.28 -2.71
N ASP A 38 14.32 -10.75 -3.36
CA ASP A 38 14.28 -11.08 -4.78
C ASP A 38 13.66 -12.47 -4.98
N VAL A 39 12.73 -12.58 -5.93
CA VAL A 39 12.05 -13.82 -6.31
C VAL A 39 12.44 -14.16 -7.73
N ASP A 40 12.96 -15.39 -7.94
CA ASP A 40 13.44 -15.82 -9.25
C ASP A 40 12.41 -16.60 -10.07
N ASP A 41 11.16 -16.71 -9.58
CA ASP A 41 10.07 -17.29 -10.34
C ASP A 41 9.67 -16.37 -11.52
N PRO A 42 9.79 -16.83 -12.79
CA PRO A 42 9.40 -16.04 -13.96
C PRO A 42 7.92 -15.62 -13.97
N ALA A 43 7.06 -16.33 -13.25
CA ALA A 43 5.64 -16.02 -13.09
C ALA A 43 5.36 -15.03 -11.96
N ALA A 44 6.37 -14.66 -11.15
CA ALA A 44 6.18 -13.71 -10.06
C ALA A 44 5.77 -12.32 -10.60
N PRO A 45 4.88 -11.62 -9.89
CA PRO A 45 4.55 -10.24 -10.23
C PRO A 45 5.79 -9.34 -10.14
N LEU A 46 5.77 -8.20 -10.82
CA LEU A 46 6.89 -7.23 -10.81
C LEU A 46 7.30 -6.85 -9.39
N LEU A 47 6.32 -6.60 -8.53
CA LEU A 47 6.49 -6.32 -7.12
C LEU A 47 5.21 -6.73 -6.39
N ALA A 48 5.34 -7.34 -5.23
CA ALA A 48 4.23 -7.75 -4.37
C ALA A 48 4.59 -7.62 -2.90
N THR A 49 3.60 -7.69 -2.01
CA THR A 49 3.82 -7.70 -0.56
C THR A 49 2.84 -8.64 0.15
N ASP A 50 3.32 -9.26 1.21
CA ASP A 50 2.52 -10.01 2.18
C ASP A 50 2.04 -9.14 3.37
N GLY A 51 2.40 -7.87 3.36
CA GLY A 51 2.17 -6.92 4.45
C GLY A 51 3.34 -6.74 5.41
N HIS A 52 4.47 -7.43 5.17
CA HIS A 52 5.72 -7.35 5.95
C HIS A 52 6.94 -7.21 5.07
N SER A 53 6.96 -7.90 3.93
CA SER A 53 8.07 -7.96 2.99
C SER A 53 7.67 -7.42 1.63
N ALA A 54 8.64 -6.91 0.88
CA ALA A 54 8.52 -6.55 -0.52
C ALA A 54 9.24 -7.59 -1.38
N PHE A 55 8.51 -8.25 -2.28
CA PHE A 55 8.99 -9.32 -3.15
C PHE A 55 9.17 -8.81 -4.58
N TYR A 56 10.40 -8.83 -5.07
CA TYR A 56 10.78 -8.34 -6.41
C TYR A 56 10.86 -9.47 -7.41
N GLY A 57 9.98 -9.48 -8.40
CA GLY A 57 10.03 -10.42 -9.51
C GLY A 57 11.08 -10.04 -10.57
N PRO A 58 11.44 -10.98 -11.47
CA PRO A 58 12.51 -10.79 -12.46
C PRO A 58 12.27 -9.62 -13.43
N GLY A 59 11.01 -9.29 -13.71
CA GLY A 59 10.64 -8.18 -14.60
C GLY A 59 10.82 -6.79 -13.99
N PHE A 60 11.09 -6.68 -12.68
CA PHE A 60 11.21 -5.40 -12.01
C PHE A 60 12.37 -4.55 -12.53
N ASP A 61 13.51 -5.19 -12.83
CA ASP A 61 14.71 -4.50 -13.33
C ASP A 61 14.51 -3.86 -14.71
N ALA A 62 13.55 -4.35 -15.49
CA ALA A 62 13.25 -3.81 -16.82
C ALA A 62 12.43 -2.51 -16.78
N LEU A 63 11.87 -2.15 -15.62
CA LEU A 63 11.09 -0.93 -15.47
C LEU A 63 11.99 0.32 -15.46
N PRO A 64 11.51 1.46 -15.97
CA PRO A 64 12.16 2.75 -15.75
C PRO A 64 12.31 3.07 -14.26
N LEU A 65 13.42 3.67 -13.85
CA LEU A 65 13.67 3.98 -12.44
C LEU A 65 12.56 4.79 -11.75
N PRO A 66 11.91 5.79 -12.39
CA PRO A 66 10.75 6.47 -11.77
C PRO A 66 9.60 5.53 -11.46
N GLU A 67 9.32 4.53 -12.31
CA GLU A 67 8.28 3.54 -12.06
C GLU A 67 8.69 2.52 -10.99
N GLN A 68 9.95 2.04 -11.02
CA GLN A 68 10.49 1.23 -9.93
C GLN A 68 10.31 1.94 -8.59
N THR A 69 10.64 3.23 -8.53
CA THR A 69 10.54 4.03 -7.31
C THR A 69 9.10 4.22 -6.85
N GLY A 70 8.17 4.47 -7.78
CA GLY A 70 6.74 4.58 -7.48
C GLY A 70 6.17 3.29 -6.91
N ARG A 71 6.52 2.13 -7.50
CA ARG A 71 6.09 0.82 -7.02
C ARG A 71 6.65 0.48 -5.64
N VAL A 72 7.93 0.78 -5.40
CA VAL A 72 8.54 0.58 -4.07
C VAL A 72 7.87 1.46 -3.02
N ALA A 73 7.65 2.75 -3.31
CA ALA A 73 6.93 3.66 -2.42
C ALA A 73 5.53 3.14 -2.09
N HIS A 74 4.79 2.70 -3.10
CA HIS A 74 3.45 2.14 -2.98
C HIS A 74 3.45 0.92 -2.05
N THR A 75 4.32 -0.07 -2.30
CA THR A 75 4.43 -1.28 -1.50
C THR A 75 4.84 -1.00 -0.06
N VAL A 76 5.83 -0.12 0.14
CA VAL A 76 6.27 0.30 1.47
C VAL A 76 5.13 0.94 2.26
N LEU A 77 4.30 1.76 1.62
CA LEU A 77 3.15 2.38 2.29
C LEU A 77 2.05 1.37 2.64
N HIS A 78 1.82 0.32 1.85
CA HIS A 78 0.93 -0.78 2.26
C HIS A 78 1.38 -1.42 3.57
N ILE A 79 2.69 -1.64 3.72
CA ILE A 79 3.29 -2.21 4.92
C ILE A 79 3.19 -1.22 6.09
N ALA A 80 3.60 0.02 5.90
CA ALA A 80 3.62 1.06 6.93
C ALA A 80 2.21 1.40 7.45
N LEU A 81 1.21 1.48 6.57
CA LEU A 81 -0.20 1.69 6.90
C LEU A 81 -0.91 0.41 7.36
N ARG A 82 -0.19 -0.72 7.35
CA ARG A 82 -0.65 -2.02 7.86
C ARG A 82 -1.92 -2.53 7.19
N HIS A 83 -2.06 -2.34 5.89
CA HIS A 83 -3.29 -2.70 5.19
C HIS A 83 -3.62 -4.20 5.28
N ALA A 84 -2.63 -5.12 5.22
CA ALA A 84 -2.86 -6.55 5.35
C ALA A 84 -3.40 -6.95 6.75
N PRO A 85 -2.78 -6.58 7.89
CA PRO A 85 -3.37 -6.86 9.20
C PRO A 85 -4.71 -6.14 9.44
N ARG A 86 -4.92 -4.95 8.89
CA ARG A 86 -6.21 -4.23 8.98
C ARG A 86 -7.33 -4.98 8.25
N LEU A 87 -7.04 -5.49 7.05
CA LEU A 87 -7.97 -6.37 6.31
C LEU A 87 -8.34 -7.60 7.14
N GLN A 88 -7.34 -8.27 7.73
CA GLN A 88 -7.60 -9.44 8.59
C GLN A 88 -8.44 -9.08 9.83
N ALA A 89 -8.15 -7.96 10.48
CA ALA A 89 -8.94 -7.47 11.61
C ALA A 89 -10.39 -7.17 11.20
N LEU A 90 -10.58 -6.52 10.06
CA LEU A 90 -11.91 -6.24 9.53
C LEU A 90 -12.69 -7.53 9.19
N GLN A 91 -11.99 -8.53 8.63
CA GLN A 91 -12.58 -9.86 8.35
C GLN A 91 -13.01 -10.57 9.62
N ARG A 92 -12.22 -10.51 10.71
CA ARG A 92 -12.61 -11.10 12.00
C ARG A 92 -13.84 -10.43 12.60
N LEU A 93 -13.97 -9.11 12.43
CA LEU A 93 -15.07 -8.31 12.98
C LEU A 93 -16.37 -8.49 12.18
N ARG A 94 -16.30 -8.57 10.85
CA ARG A 94 -17.47 -8.54 9.97
C ARG A 94 -17.79 -9.88 9.32
N GLY A 95 -16.86 -10.82 9.36
CA GLY A 95 -17.01 -12.15 8.73
C GLY A 95 -16.84 -12.13 7.22
N ASP A 96 -17.63 -11.33 6.51
CA ASP A 96 -17.62 -11.24 5.05
C ASP A 96 -17.12 -9.88 4.59
N VAL A 97 -15.82 -9.80 4.31
CA VAL A 97 -15.16 -8.62 3.75
C VAL A 97 -14.73 -8.90 2.33
N ASP A 98 -15.08 -8.00 1.44
CA ASP A 98 -14.64 -8.02 0.05
C ASP A 98 -13.19 -7.55 -0.05
N ARG A 99 -12.27 -8.49 -0.27
CA ARG A 99 -10.83 -8.21 -0.34
C ARG A 99 -10.46 -7.30 -1.50
N GLU A 100 -11.07 -7.52 -2.65
CA GLU A 100 -10.79 -6.72 -3.85
C GLU A 100 -11.22 -5.27 -3.64
N LEU A 101 -12.41 -5.04 -3.09
CA LEU A 101 -12.88 -3.69 -2.78
C LEU A 101 -12.02 -3.01 -1.70
N PHE A 102 -11.58 -3.77 -0.68
CA PHE A 102 -10.66 -3.25 0.33
C PHE A 102 -9.32 -2.83 -0.28
N ASN A 103 -8.75 -3.67 -1.17
CA ASN A 103 -7.50 -3.35 -1.85
C ASN A 103 -7.64 -2.12 -2.74
N LEU A 104 -8.75 -1.99 -3.48
CA LEU A 104 -9.04 -0.76 -4.25
C LEU A 104 -9.02 0.50 -3.37
N CYS A 105 -9.60 0.42 -2.16
CA CYS A 105 -9.58 1.53 -1.21
C CYS A 105 -8.15 1.84 -0.75
N ALA A 106 -7.39 0.82 -0.39
CA ALA A 106 -6.02 0.95 0.09
C ALA A 106 -5.10 1.55 -1.00
N ASP A 107 -5.19 1.01 -2.23
CA ASP A 107 -4.43 1.47 -3.38
C ASP A 107 -4.75 2.93 -3.72
N ALA A 108 -6.03 3.31 -3.68
CA ALA A 108 -6.46 4.67 -3.99
C ALA A 108 -5.89 5.70 -3.00
N ILE A 109 -5.86 5.36 -1.70
CA ILE A 109 -5.24 6.20 -0.66
C ILE A 109 -3.74 6.35 -0.91
N ILE A 110 -3.03 5.23 -1.11
CA ILE A 110 -1.58 5.25 -1.33
C ILE A 110 -1.23 5.99 -2.61
N ASN A 111 -1.91 5.69 -3.73
CA ASN A 111 -1.65 6.35 -5.00
C ASN A 111 -1.85 7.87 -4.90
N SER A 112 -2.85 8.31 -4.15
CA SER A 112 -3.05 9.74 -3.88
C SER A 112 -1.92 10.32 -3.03
N ALA A 113 -1.46 9.60 -2.01
CA ALA A 113 -0.38 10.07 -1.16
C ALA A 113 0.95 10.27 -1.91
N ILE A 114 1.27 9.39 -2.87
CA ILE A 114 2.54 9.46 -3.62
C ILE A 114 2.47 10.21 -4.95
N ALA A 115 1.27 10.46 -5.49
CA ALA A 115 1.08 11.10 -6.79
C ALA A 115 1.60 12.54 -6.88
N HIS A 116 1.83 13.18 -5.75
CA HIS A 116 2.36 14.54 -5.67
C HIS A 116 3.87 14.62 -5.97
N HIS A 117 4.57 13.49 -5.98
CA HIS A 117 6.01 13.45 -6.26
C HIS A 117 6.28 13.32 -7.77
N ALA A 118 6.64 14.43 -8.43
CA ALA A 118 6.89 14.46 -9.88
C ALA A 118 8.07 13.61 -10.35
N TRP A 119 8.95 13.17 -9.44
CA TRP A 119 10.15 12.38 -9.74
C TRP A 119 9.93 10.86 -9.71
N LEU A 120 8.74 10.40 -9.31
CA LEU A 120 8.31 9.01 -9.43
C LEU A 120 7.15 8.89 -10.42
N ALA A 121 6.91 7.69 -10.93
CA ALA A 121 5.78 7.40 -11.80
C ALA A 121 4.92 6.30 -11.19
N LEU A 122 3.63 6.56 -11.13
CA LEU A 122 2.64 5.53 -10.82
C LEU A 122 2.39 4.65 -12.05
N PRO A 123 2.00 3.38 -11.85
CA PRO A 123 1.54 2.54 -12.95
C PRO A 123 0.38 3.20 -13.72
N ALA A 124 0.30 2.93 -15.02
CA ALA A 124 -0.79 3.42 -15.85
C ALA A 124 -2.15 2.94 -15.28
N GLY A 125 -3.09 3.86 -15.18
CA GLY A 125 -4.42 3.56 -14.63
C GLY A 125 -4.48 3.49 -13.10
N ALA A 126 -3.44 3.90 -12.38
CA ALA A 126 -3.45 3.97 -10.92
C ALA A 126 -4.65 4.78 -10.40
N LEU A 127 -5.51 4.12 -9.64
CA LEU A 127 -6.72 4.71 -9.10
C LEU A 127 -6.37 5.65 -7.94
N ARG A 128 -7.01 6.83 -7.90
CA ARG A 128 -6.77 7.84 -6.86
C ARG A 128 -8.01 8.06 -5.99
N LEU A 129 -7.79 8.46 -4.73
CA LEU A 129 -8.83 8.65 -3.73
C LEU A 129 -9.92 9.66 -4.20
N HIS A 130 -9.52 10.81 -4.74
CA HIS A 130 -10.47 11.81 -5.24
C HIS A 130 -11.39 11.26 -6.33
N GLN A 131 -10.93 10.32 -7.16
CA GLN A 131 -11.74 9.66 -8.20
C GLN A 131 -12.81 8.75 -7.57
N LEU A 132 -12.43 7.94 -6.55
CA LEU A 132 -13.40 7.12 -5.82
C LEU A 132 -14.45 7.99 -5.11
N LEU A 133 -14.01 9.05 -4.45
CA LEU A 133 -14.91 9.96 -3.75
C LEU A 133 -15.89 10.63 -4.73
N ALA A 134 -15.39 11.15 -5.84
CA ALA A 134 -16.23 11.87 -6.83
C ALA A 134 -17.22 10.95 -7.55
N VAL A 135 -16.77 9.76 -8.00
CA VAL A 135 -17.58 8.89 -8.87
C VAL A 135 -18.41 7.88 -8.09
N ALA A 136 -17.80 7.19 -7.13
CA ALA A 136 -18.48 6.13 -6.41
C ALA A 136 -19.33 6.66 -5.25
N LEU A 137 -18.83 7.66 -4.51
CA LEU A 137 -19.55 8.26 -3.37
C LEU A 137 -20.30 9.55 -3.73
N LEU A 138 -20.06 10.13 -4.90
CA LEU A 138 -20.62 11.43 -5.31
C LEU A 138 -20.27 12.58 -4.33
N ARG A 139 -19.06 12.49 -3.75
CA ARG A 139 -18.49 13.45 -2.78
C ARG A 139 -17.15 13.98 -3.31
N PRO A 140 -17.15 14.86 -4.32
CA PRO A 140 -15.89 15.43 -4.80
C PRO A 140 -15.23 16.22 -3.67
N GLN A 141 -13.94 15.96 -3.45
CA GLN A 141 -13.15 16.55 -2.38
C GLN A 141 -11.73 16.80 -2.88
N ASP A 142 -11.09 17.83 -2.33
CA ASP A 142 -9.67 18.06 -2.54
C ASP A 142 -8.85 16.86 -2.04
N GLU A 143 -7.80 16.49 -2.77
CA GLU A 143 -7.10 15.25 -2.54
C GLU A 143 -6.30 15.26 -1.23
N GLU A 144 -5.65 16.38 -0.89
CA GLU A 144 -4.90 16.52 0.34
C GLU A 144 -5.84 16.51 1.56
N ALA A 145 -6.96 17.23 1.48
CA ALA A 145 -7.99 17.19 2.51
C ALA A 145 -8.59 15.79 2.66
N ALA A 146 -8.82 15.08 1.55
CA ALA A 146 -9.34 13.72 1.58
C ALA A 146 -8.37 12.75 2.27
N LEU A 147 -7.06 12.84 2.02
CA LEU A 147 -6.04 12.01 2.67
C LEU A 147 -5.96 12.19 4.19
N LEU A 148 -6.40 13.33 4.70
CA LEU A 148 -6.46 13.63 6.13
C LEU A 148 -7.82 13.29 6.78
N GLU A 149 -8.80 12.88 5.98
CA GLU A 149 -10.15 12.58 6.44
C GLU A 149 -10.53 11.10 6.29
N TRP A 150 -10.02 10.43 5.26
CA TRP A 150 -10.44 9.08 4.89
C TRP A 150 -9.36 8.06 5.22
N ASP A 151 -9.67 7.14 6.12
CA ASP A 151 -8.94 5.89 6.32
C ASP A 151 -9.53 4.75 5.46
N VAL A 152 -8.80 3.65 5.35
CA VAL A 152 -9.20 2.54 4.47
C VAL A 152 -10.48 1.86 4.94
N GLU A 153 -10.72 1.73 6.25
CA GLU A 153 -11.94 1.12 6.78
C GLU A 153 -13.17 2.00 6.59
N ARG A 154 -13.02 3.31 6.76
CA ARG A 154 -14.09 4.26 6.50
C ARG A 154 -14.47 4.24 5.03
N LEU A 155 -13.47 4.34 4.15
CA LEU A 155 -13.67 4.31 2.70
C LEU A 155 -14.34 2.99 2.27
N TYR A 156 -13.82 1.87 2.75
CA TYR A 156 -14.39 0.54 2.51
C TYR A 156 -15.86 0.46 2.95
N ARG A 157 -16.17 0.90 4.18
CA ARG A 157 -17.55 0.85 4.71
C ARG A 157 -18.55 1.69 3.92
N GLU A 158 -18.11 2.84 3.39
CA GLU A 158 -18.94 3.70 2.55
C GLU A 158 -19.16 3.13 1.15
N LEU A 159 -18.17 2.40 0.62
CA LEU A 159 -18.22 1.78 -0.72
C LEU A 159 -18.89 0.41 -0.71
N ASP A 160 -18.78 -0.36 0.38
CA ASP A 160 -19.38 -1.71 0.50
C ASP A 160 -20.88 -1.62 0.72
N ASP A 161 -21.61 -1.33 -0.35
CA ASP A 161 -23.06 -1.31 -0.39
C ASP A 161 -23.66 -2.62 -0.93
N ARG A 162 -22.91 -3.73 -0.82
CA ARG A 162 -23.37 -5.06 -1.22
C ARG A 162 -24.61 -5.46 -0.40
N ARG A 163 -25.63 -5.92 -1.09
CA ARG A 163 -26.87 -6.40 -0.45
C ARG A 163 -26.67 -7.80 0.14
N ALA A 164 -27.23 -8.04 1.33
CA ALA A 164 -27.31 -9.39 1.87
C ALA A 164 -28.00 -10.30 0.87
N PRO A 165 -27.51 -11.55 0.64
CA PRO A 165 -28.14 -12.47 -0.28
C PRO A 165 -29.57 -12.79 0.18
N GLN A 166 -30.53 -12.63 -0.71
CA GLN A 166 -31.78 -13.39 -0.61
C GLN A 166 -31.42 -14.82 -1.02
N LEU A 167 -31.36 -15.74 -0.02
CA LEU A 167 -30.90 -17.13 -0.17
C LEU A 167 -31.29 -17.76 -1.52
N PRO A 168 -30.39 -18.45 -2.23
CA PRO A 168 -28.99 -18.84 -2.00
C PRO A 168 -27.97 -18.16 -2.96
N SER A 169 -28.14 -16.90 -3.30
CA SER A 169 -27.30 -16.20 -4.27
C SER A 169 -26.11 -15.48 -3.61
N PRO A 170 -24.93 -15.38 -4.27
CA PRO A 170 -23.84 -14.58 -3.77
C PRO A 170 -24.26 -13.10 -3.60
N ARG A 171 -23.63 -12.39 -2.68
CA ARG A 171 -23.87 -10.95 -2.51
C ARG A 171 -23.64 -10.22 -3.83
N GLN A 172 -24.58 -9.35 -4.19
CA GLN A 172 -24.47 -8.52 -5.38
C GLN A 172 -23.98 -7.13 -4.99
N ASP A 173 -23.06 -6.59 -5.79
CA ASP A 173 -22.60 -5.21 -5.64
C ASP A 173 -23.80 -4.26 -5.75
N GLY A 174 -23.83 -3.28 -4.84
CA GLY A 174 -24.64 -2.11 -5.02
C GLY A 174 -23.97 -1.13 -5.98
N ARG A 175 -24.57 0.04 -6.14
CA ARG A 175 -24.09 1.07 -7.08
C ARG A 175 -22.67 1.54 -6.79
N ARG A 176 -22.32 1.71 -5.51
CA ARG A 176 -21.03 2.26 -5.06
C ARG A 176 -19.90 1.27 -5.30
N ALA A 177 -20.06 0.03 -4.86
CA ALA A 177 -19.10 -1.04 -5.09
C ALA A 177 -18.88 -1.29 -6.58
N ALA A 178 -19.95 -1.33 -7.39
CA ALA A 178 -19.87 -1.48 -8.83
C ALA A 178 -19.12 -0.32 -9.50
N ALA A 179 -19.36 0.92 -9.09
CA ALA A 179 -18.65 2.10 -9.60
C ALA A 179 -17.16 2.08 -9.22
N ALA A 180 -16.82 1.71 -7.99
CA ALA A 180 -15.44 1.57 -7.53
C ALA A 180 -14.68 0.52 -8.35
N ARG A 181 -15.27 -0.66 -8.57
CA ARG A 181 -14.67 -1.72 -9.42
C ARG A 181 -14.52 -1.29 -10.87
N ALA A 182 -15.48 -0.53 -11.40
CA ALA A 182 -15.38 -0.02 -12.76
C ALA A 182 -14.18 0.91 -12.94
N LEU A 183 -13.87 1.73 -11.94
CA LEU A 183 -12.68 2.58 -11.91
C LEU A 183 -11.40 1.74 -11.75
N GLY A 184 -11.44 0.70 -10.92
CA GLY A 184 -10.27 -0.12 -10.59
C GLY A 184 -9.89 -1.19 -11.62
N ARG A 185 -10.69 -1.41 -12.68
CA ARG A 185 -10.47 -2.51 -13.65
C ARG A 185 -9.11 -2.52 -14.33
N ALA A 186 -8.47 -1.39 -14.46
CA ALA A 186 -7.14 -1.27 -15.08
C ALA A 186 -6.00 -1.34 -14.05
N HIS A 187 -6.31 -1.52 -12.77
CA HIS A 187 -5.36 -1.46 -11.67
C HIS A 187 -4.95 -2.87 -11.22
N ALA A 188 -3.63 -3.11 -11.13
CA ALA A 188 -3.10 -4.34 -10.55
C ALA A 188 -2.90 -4.13 -9.04
N HIS A 189 -3.40 -5.07 -8.24
CA HIS A 189 -3.26 -5.02 -6.78
C HIS A 189 -1.94 -5.66 -6.35
N ASP A 190 -1.20 -4.98 -5.49
CA ASP A 190 0.07 -5.47 -4.93
C ASP A 190 -0.14 -6.33 -3.67
N LEU A 191 -1.28 -6.18 -2.97
CA LEU A 191 -1.62 -7.01 -1.83
C LEU A 191 -1.96 -8.43 -2.28
N GLN A 192 -0.98 -9.32 -2.18
CA GLN A 192 -1.20 -10.76 -2.34
C GLN A 192 -1.60 -11.38 -0.99
N PRO A 193 -2.53 -12.37 -0.97
CA PRO A 193 -2.71 -13.18 0.22
C PRO A 193 -1.38 -13.86 0.52
N ALA A 194 -0.89 -13.70 1.75
CA ALA A 194 0.35 -14.31 2.18
C ALA A 194 0.37 -15.81 1.83
N ALA A 195 1.13 -16.17 0.81
CA ALA A 195 1.72 -17.50 0.73
C ALA A 195 2.87 -17.47 1.73
N ALA A 196 2.54 -17.70 3.00
CA ALA A 196 3.47 -17.58 4.08
C ALA A 196 4.56 -18.65 3.97
N ALA A 197 5.76 -18.22 3.63
CA ALA A 197 6.89 -18.73 4.37
C ALA A 197 7.00 -17.84 5.61
N ASP A 198 6.76 -18.37 6.79
CA ASP A 198 6.97 -17.64 8.03
C ASP A 198 8.41 -17.10 8.05
N PRO A 199 8.60 -15.79 8.27
CA PRO A 199 9.96 -15.26 8.40
C PRO A 199 10.66 -15.93 9.57
N PRO A 200 12.00 -16.05 9.55
CA PRO A 200 12.76 -16.57 10.68
C PRO A 200 12.30 -15.92 11.98
N GLU A 201 12.17 -16.69 13.04
CA GLU A 201 11.52 -16.28 14.30
C GLU A 201 12.06 -14.95 14.87
N GLN A 202 13.35 -14.69 14.70
CA GLN A 202 14.03 -13.45 15.10
C GLN A 202 13.63 -12.23 14.23
N GLU A 203 13.42 -12.43 12.93
CA GLU A 203 12.95 -11.37 12.02
C GLU A 203 11.46 -11.08 12.25
N ALA A 204 10.67 -12.11 12.55
CA ALA A 204 9.27 -11.96 12.93
C ALA A 204 9.08 -11.21 14.24
N GLU A 205 10.01 -11.38 15.19
CA GLU A 205 10.00 -10.66 16.48
C GLU A 205 10.41 -9.19 16.30
N ALA A 206 11.44 -8.90 15.51
CA ALA A 206 11.85 -7.54 15.19
C ALA A 206 10.74 -6.76 14.43
N LEU A 207 10.06 -7.42 13.48
CA LEU A 207 8.93 -6.85 12.75
C LEU A 207 7.72 -6.63 13.66
N ARG A 208 7.46 -7.54 14.62
CA ARG A 208 6.40 -7.37 15.63
C ARG A 208 6.70 -6.19 16.55
N ASP A 209 7.92 -6.09 17.08
CA ASP A 209 8.33 -5.00 17.98
C ASP A 209 8.27 -3.64 17.23
N TRP A 210 8.73 -3.57 16.01
CA TRP A 210 8.60 -2.36 15.18
C TRP A 210 7.14 -2.01 14.89
N SER A 211 6.33 -3.01 14.52
CA SER A 211 4.90 -2.87 14.29
C SER A 211 4.16 -2.38 15.56
N GLU A 212 4.53 -2.89 16.72
CA GLU A 212 3.96 -2.45 18.00
C GLU A 212 4.43 -1.04 18.40
N ARG A 213 5.69 -0.68 18.10
CA ARG A 213 6.19 0.69 18.31
C ARG A 213 5.47 1.68 17.43
N LEU A 214 5.27 1.32 16.14
CA LEU A 214 4.48 2.12 15.22
C LEU A 214 3.02 2.25 15.71
N GLN A 215 2.41 1.16 16.18
CA GLN A 215 1.06 1.19 16.77
C GLN A 215 0.98 2.09 18.01
N ARG A 216 1.96 2.01 18.91
CA ARG A 216 2.01 2.87 20.11
C ARG A 216 2.20 4.34 19.75
N ALA A 217 3.01 4.64 18.75
CA ALA A 217 3.13 5.98 18.20
C ALA A 217 1.84 6.43 17.48
N GLN A 218 1.03 5.48 17.02
CA GLN A 218 -0.21 5.69 16.27
C GLN A 218 -1.48 5.66 17.16
N ALA A 219 -1.40 5.31 18.45
CA ALA A 219 -2.55 5.08 19.34
C ALA A 219 -3.37 6.35 19.69
N GLY A 220 -3.42 7.33 18.85
CA GLY A 220 -4.26 8.50 19.03
C GLY A 220 -4.70 9.15 17.71
N ASP A 221 -3.85 9.10 16.66
CA ASP A 221 -4.10 9.77 15.37
C ASP A 221 -3.20 9.19 14.26
N GLY A 222 -2.78 7.95 14.40
CA GLY A 222 -1.58 7.40 13.80
C GLY A 222 -1.50 7.39 12.28
N GLU A 223 -2.56 6.97 11.57
CA GLU A 223 -2.57 6.98 10.10
C GLU A 223 -2.51 8.40 9.58
N PHE A 224 -3.29 9.30 10.15
CA PHE A 224 -3.29 10.71 9.77
C PHE A 224 -2.01 11.43 10.18
N ALA A 225 -1.35 11.02 11.27
CA ALA A 225 -0.04 11.54 11.65
C ALA A 225 1.04 11.11 10.64
N LEU A 226 1.05 9.83 10.23
CA LEU A 226 1.93 9.34 9.18
C LEU A 226 1.62 10.05 7.85
N MET A 227 0.36 10.18 7.49
CA MET A 227 -0.05 10.86 6.26
C MET A 227 0.38 12.34 6.27
N ARG A 228 0.22 13.07 7.38
CA ARG A 228 0.74 14.44 7.54
C ARG A 228 2.27 14.50 7.36
N THR A 229 3.00 13.51 7.88
CA THR A 229 4.45 13.44 7.73
C THR A 229 4.85 13.21 6.28
N LEU A 230 4.18 12.28 5.58
CA LEU A 230 4.40 12.03 4.16
C LEU A 230 4.08 13.24 3.29
N LEU A 231 2.98 13.93 3.59
CA LEU A 231 2.59 15.15 2.88
C LEU A 231 3.54 16.33 3.17
N ALA A 232 4.23 16.34 4.31
CA ALA A 232 5.22 17.36 4.64
C ALA A 232 6.50 17.25 3.78
N ASP A 233 6.79 16.08 3.22
CA ASP A 233 7.89 15.87 2.26
C ASP A 233 7.56 16.42 0.86
N LEU A 234 6.32 16.83 0.62
CA LEU A 234 5.93 17.40 -0.68
C LEU A 234 6.63 18.74 -0.90
N PRO A 235 7.16 19.01 -2.10
CA PRO A 235 7.68 20.31 -2.44
C PRO A 235 6.56 21.34 -2.32
N ARG A 236 6.66 22.23 -1.33
CA ARG A 236 5.74 23.35 -1.20
C ARG A 236 5.85 24.19 -2.47
N SER A 237 4.74 24.28 -3.22
CA SER A 237 4.67 25.18 -4.36
C SER A 237 5.08 26.59 -3.87
N ARG A 238 6.22 27.08 -4.37
CA ARG A 238 6.57 28.47 -4.15
C ARG A 238 5.53 29.30 -4.92
N THR A 239 4.58 29.86 -4.20
CA THR A 239 3.69 30.92 -4.68
C THR A 239 4.52 32.14 -5.04
#